data_1f1c70aa6b567f930a7d664929254a7e
#
_entry.id   1f1c70aa6b567f930a7d664929254a7e
#
_cell.length_a   1.000
_cell.length_b   1.000
_cell.length_c   1.000
_cell.angle_alpha   90.00
_cell.angle_beta   90.00
_cell.angle_gamma   90.00
#
_symmetry.space_group_name_H-M   'P 1'
#
loop_
_entity.id
_entity.type
_entity.pdbx_description
1 polymer ?
#
loop_
_entity_poly.entity_id
_entity_poly.type
_entity_poly.pdbx_seq_one_letter_code
_entity_poly.pdbx_strand_id
1 'polypeptide(L)'
;MSISSSKLIILDRDGVINEDRDDYVKSSDEWVPLPGSLEAIALLNQAGYQIAVATNQSGLARGYFNINDLHAMHGKMDKLLKPLGGHIDSIFFCPHTDANACDCRKPLPGMMKEIALRYKKNQSATPLLGVPIVGDSLRDLQAGIALGASPHLVLTGKGSKTLEKGGLPEGTQIHADLMAFATTFLQDRV
;
A
#
# COMPACT_ATOMS: atom_id res chain seq x y z
N MET A 1 -0.68 29.62 11.64
CA MET A 1 0.22 28.44 11.68
C MET A 1 -0.31 27.46 10.67
N SER A 2 0.37 27.33 9.52
CA SER A 2 0.01 26.34 8.51
C SER A 2 0.25 24.96 9.10
N ILE A 3 -0.82 24.17 9.30
CA ILE A 3 -0.71 22.75 9.61
C ILE A 3 -0.10 22.13 8.35
N SER A 4 1.21 21.87 8.38
CA SER A 4 1.86 21.07 7.35
C SER A 4 1.12 19.74 7.29
N SER A 5 0.22 19.59 6.35
CA SER A 5 -0.40 18.31 6.02
C SER A 5 0.75 17.36 5.72
N SER A 6 1.04 16.43 6.63
CA SER A 6 2.07 15.43 6.39
C SER A 6 1.80 14.78 5.04
N LYS A 7 2.75 14.92 4.11
CA LYS A 7 2.69 14.32 2.79
C LYS A 7 2.77 12.81 2.99
N LEU A 8 1.65 12.11 2.97
CA LEU A 8 1.53 10.67 3.20
C LEU A 8 0.96 10.00 1.95
N ILE A 9 1.50 8.84 1.62
CA ILE A 9 0.97 7.93 0.61
C ILE A 9 0.86 6.54 1.25
N ILE A 10 -0.23 5.84 0.99
CA ILE A 10 -0.46 4.47 1.48
C ILE A 10 -0.37 3.52 0.30
N LEU A 11 0.46 2.50 0.41
CA LEU A 11 0.67 1.48 -0.63
C LEU A 11 0.25 0.10 -0.12
N ASP A 12 -0.40 -0.70 -0.95
CA ASP A 12 -0.35 -2.15 -0.75
C ASP A 12 1.05 -2.68 -1.11
N ARG A 13 1.37 -3.89 -0.71
CA ARG A 13 2.67 -4.51 -0.95
C ARG A 13 2.62 -5.42 -2.19
N ASP A 14 1.88 -6.53 -2.08
CA ASP A 14 1.82 -7.56 -3.12
C ASP A 14 1.00 -7.07 -4.32
N GLY A 15 1.56 -7.13 -5.52
CA GLY A 15 0.95 -6.59 -6.74
C GLY A 15 1.14 -5.09 -6.95
N VAL A 16 1.71 -4.36 -5.98
CA VAL A 16 2.04 -2.92 -6.07
C VAL A 16 3.54 -2.68 -5.99
N ILE A 17 4.19 -3.19 -4.95
CA ILE A 17 5.64 -3.05 -4.73
C ILE A 17 6.38 -4.27 -5.27
N ASN A 18 5.86 -5.46 -5.02
CA ASN A 18 6.43 -6.73 -5.46
C ASN A 18 5.41 -7.56 -6.24
N GLU A 19 5.91 -8.53 -6.98
CA GLU A 19 5.08 -9.51 -7.67
C GLU A 19 4.12 -10.19 -6.69
N ASP A 20 2.85 -10.31 -7.07
CA ASP A 20 1.87 -11.10 -6.34
C ASP A 20 1.92 -12.57 -6.78
N ARG A 21 1.63 -13.49 -5.87
CA ARG A 21 1.58 -14.92 -6.14
C ARG A 21 0.29 -15.52 -5.59
N ASP A 22 -0.34 -16.38 -6.38
CA ASP A 22 -1.57 -17.07 -5.95
C ASP A 22 -1.29 -18.04 -4.79
N ASP A 23 -0.07 -18.58 -4.69
CA ASP A 23 0.40 -19.46 -3.63
C ASP A 23 1.14 -18.73 -2.49
N TYR A 24 1.00 -17.41 -2.39
CA TYR A 24 1.67 -16.48 -1.47
C TYR A 24 3.17 -16.28 -1.74
N VAL A 25 3.68 -15.13 -1.32
CA VAL A 25 5.12 -14.86 -1.19
C VAL A 25 5.53 -15.27 0.21
N LYS A 26 6.31 -16.34 0.36
CA LYS A 26 6.58 -17.03 1.63
C LYS A 26 7.96 -16.76 2.20
N SER A 27 8.88 -16.26 1.40
CA SER A 27 10.26 -16.03 1.81
C SER A 27 10.87 -14.81 1.13
N SER A 28 12.01 -14.35 1.64
CA SER A 28 12.77 -13.27 0.99
C SER A 28 13.24 -13.66 -0.42
N ASP A 29 13.49 -14.93 -0.70
CA ASP A 29 13.92 -15.40 -2.02
C ASP A 29 12.78 -15.30 -3.04
N GLU A 30 11.56 -15.58 -2.62
CA GLU A 30 10.35 -15.46 -3.44
C GLU A 30 9.87 -14.01 -3.60
N TRP A 31 10.34 -13.09 -2.75
CA TRP A 31 9.99 -11.69 -2.82
C TRP A 31 10.77 -10.99 -3.94
N VAL A 32 10.10 -10.63 -5.02
CA VAL A 32 10.68 -9.97 -6.21
C VAL A 32 10.00 -8.62 -6.41
N PRO A 33 10.73 -7.50 -6.43
CA PRO A 33 10.13 -6.19 -6.69
C PRO A 33 9.59 -6.12 -8.12
N LEU A 34 8.47 -5.44 -8.31
CA LEU A 34 7.96 -5.09 -9.63
C LEU A 34 8.91 -4.09 -10.31
N PRO A 35 9.09 -4.15 -11.63
CA PRO A 35 9.92 -3.20 -12.35
C PRO A 35 9.50 -1.75 -12.06
N GLY A 36 10.46 -0.89 -11.69
CA GLY A 36 10.23 0.52 -11.41
C GLY A 36 9.55 0.83 -10.07
N SER A 37 9.11 -0.18 -9.30
CA SER A 37 8.35 0.07 -8.05
C SER A 37 9.20 0.71 -6.96
N LEU A 38 10.45 0.28 -6.82
CA LEU A 38 11.38 0.82 -5.82
C LEU A 38 11.85 2.24 -6.20
N GLU A 39 12.09 2.47 -7.48
CA GLU A 39 12.41 3.79 -8.03
C GLU A 39 11.24 4.77 -7.84
N ALA A 40 10.01 4.31 -8.01
CA ALA A 40 8.82 5.11 -7.75
C ALA A 40 8.74 5.54 -6.28
N ILE A 41 8.99 4.63 -5.34
CA ILE A 41 9.05 4.94 -3.91
C ILE A 41 10.15 5.98 -3.63
N ALA A 42 11.35 5.78 -4.18
CA ALA A 42 12.46 6.73 -4.01
C ALA A 42 12.09 8.12 -4.55
N LEU A 43 11.45 8.20 -5.72
CA LEU A 43 10.97 9.45 -6.32
C LEU A 43 9.96 10.17 -5.42
N LEU A 44 9.00 9.44 -4.84
CA LEU A 44 8.02 9.99 -3.90
C LEU A 44 8.68 10.48 -2.61
N ASN A 45 9.64 9.73 -2.05
CA ASN A 45 10.40 10.17 -0.88
C ASN A 45 11.21 11.44 -1.16
N GLN A 46 11.86 11.57 -2.33
CA GLN A 46 12.58 12.77 -2.75
C GLN A 46 11.67 13.99 -2.85
N ALA A 47 10.41 13.80 -3.23
CA ALA A 47 9.39 14.84 -3.22
C ALA A 47 8.81 15.14 -1.80
N GLY A 48 9.35 14.49 -0.77
CA GLY A 48 9.02 14.69 0.63
C GLY A 48 7.80 13.94 1.11
N TYR A 49 7.34 12.89 0.39
CA TYR A 49 6.25 12.02 0.83
C TYR A 49 6.76 10.91 1.75
N GLN A 50 6.03 10.70 2.84
CA GLN A 50 6.15 9.53 3.72
C GLN A 50 5.35 8.38 3.13
N ILE A 51 5.91 7.17 3.19
CA ILE A 51 5.30 5.96 2.63
C ILE A 51 4.90 5.03 3.75
N ALA A 52 3.61 4.75 3.87
CA ALA A 52 3.06 3.70 4.73
C ALA A 52 2.62 2.51 3.87
N VAL A 53 3.03 1.32 4.23
CA VAL A 53 2.54 0.08 3.60
C VAL A 53 1.42 -0.51 4.44
N ALA A 54 0.32 -0.94 3.79
CA ALA A 54 -0.81 -1.62 4.42
C ALA A 54 -1.13 -2.90 3.66
N THR A 55 -0.77 -4.07 4.21
CA THR A 55 -0.81 -5.35 3.48
C THR A 55 -1.55 -6.45 4.24
N ASN A 56 -2.37 -7.24 3.53
CA ASN A 56 -2.98 -8.47 4.07
C ASN A 56 -1.99 -9.63 3.96
N GLN A 57 -1.63 -10.25 5.08
CA GLN A 57 -0.65 -11.32 5.17
C GLN A 57 -1.22 -12.57 5.83
N SER A 58 -2.31 -13.11 5.28
CA SER A 58 -3.01 -14.27 5.84
C SER A 58 -2.21 -15.58 5.77
N GLY A 59 -1.11 -15.62 5.03
CA GLY A 59 -0.16 -16.73 5.05
C GLY A 59 0.40 -17.03 6.44
N LEU A 60 0.50 -15.99 7.30
CA LEU A 60 0.88 -16.14 8.71
C LEU A 60 -0.11 -17.03 9.48
N ALA A 61 -1.41 -16.68 9.44
CA ALA A 61 -2.44 -17.46 10.13
C ALA A 61 -2.63 -18.87 9.51
N ARG A 62 -2.29 -19.03 8.24
CA ARG A 62 -2.33 -20.33 7.54
C ARG A 62 -1.09 -21.19 7.81
N GLY A 63 -0.06 -20.64 8.46
CA GLY A 63 1.18 -21.36 8.72
C GLY A 63 2.07 -21.59 7.49
N TYR A 64 1.88 -20.83 6.41
CA TYR A 64 2.69 -20.95 5.20
C TYR A 64 4.07 -20.32 5.36
N PHE A 65 4.20 -19.34 6.25
CA PHE A 65 5.42 -18.69 6.68
C PHE A 65 5.22 -18.09 8.08
N ASN A 66 6.28 -17.72 8.74
CA ASN A 66 6.25 -17.15 10.08
C ASN A 66 6.64 -15.66 10.09
N ILE A 67 6.61 -15.04 11.25
CA ILE A 67 6.90 -13.59 11.39
C ILE A 67 8.35 -13.24 11.01
N ASN A 68 9.31 -14.15 11.20
CA ASN A 68 10.69 -13.92 10.82
C ASN A 68 10.86 -13.93 9.29
N ASP A 69 10.10 -14.77 8.59
CA ASP A 69 10.07 -14.79 7.12
C ASP A 69 9.49 -13.46 6.59
N LEU A 70 8.41 -12.95 7.21
CA LEU A 70 7.85 -11.64 6.86
C LEU A 70 8.85 -10.52 7.09
N HIS A 71 9.54 -10.53 8.23
CA HIS A 71 10.60 -9.55 8.53
C HIS A 71 11.77 -9.65 7.55
N ALA A 72 12.16 -10.85 7.12
CA ALA A 72 13.20 -11.04 6.11
C ALA A 72 12.80 -10.45 4.74
N MET A 73 11.53 -10.61 4.32
CA MET A 73 10.98 -9.97 3.11
C MET A 73 11.05 -8.44 3.21
N HIS A 74 10.60 -7.87 4.32
CA HIS A 74 10.65 -6.42 4.55
C HIS A 74 12.08 -5.89 4.64
N GLY A 75 12.99 -6.65 5.26
CA GLY A 75 14.43 -6.33 5.30
C GLY A 75 15.09 -6.34 3.91
N LYS A 76 14.69 -7.26 3.02
CA LYS A 76 15.13 -7.26 1.62
C LYS A 76 14.61 -6.02 0.88
N MET A 77 13.35 -5.67 1.05
CA MET A 77 12.77 -4.45 0.48
C MET A 77 13.55 -3.19 0.90
N ASP A 78 13.79 -3.02 2.20
CA ASP A 78 14.56 -1.89 2.74
C ASP A 78 15.99 -1.86 2.18
N LYS A 79 16.66 -3.02 2.14
CA LYS A 79 18.02 -3.15 1.58
C LYS A 79 18.10 -2.73 0.11
N LEU A 80 17.06 -3.03 -0.69
CA LEU A 80 17.02 -2.66 -2.10
C LEU A 80 16.62 -1.20 -2.32
N LEU A 81 15.82 -0.59 -1.42
CA LEU A 81 15.42 0.81 -1.47
C LEU A 81 16.57 1.76 -1.12
N LYS A 82 17.41 1.42 -0.16
CA LYS A 82 18.49 2.29 0.34
C LYS A 82 19.42 2.84 -0.74
N PRO A 83 19.96 2.03 -1.68
CA PRO A 83 20.82 2.55 -2.74
C PRO A 83 20.13 3.53 -3.69
N LEU A 84 18.78 3.47 -3.79
CA LEU A 84 17.97 4.37 -4.60
C LEU A 84 17.62 5.67 -3.85
N GLY A 85 18.00 5.78 -2.57
CA GLY A 85 17.61 6.90 -1.70
C GLY A 85 16.15 6.82 -1.23
N GLY A 86 15.52 5.65 -1.36
CA GLY A 86 14.16 5.39 -0.93
C GLY A 86 14.08 4.72 0.45
N HIS A 87 12.92 4.81 1.08
CA HIS A 87 12.61 4.13 2.33
C HIS A 87 11.10 3.94 2.52
N ILE A 88 10.72 3.02 3.39
CA ILE A 88 9.35 2.87 3.90
C ILE A 88 9.32 3.39 5.34
N ASP A 89 8.41 4.33 5.64
CA ASP A 89 8.31 4.94 6.98
C ASP A 89 7.61 4.01 7.98
N SER A 90 6.67 3.19 7.52
CA SER A 90 5.97 2.22 8.37
C SER A 90 5.29 1.13 7.56
N ILE A 91 5.19 -0.06 8.16
CA ILE A 91 4.50 -1.20 7.57
C ILE A 91 3.45 -1.69 8.55
N PHE A 92 2.20 -1.73 8.09
CA PHE A 92 1.05 -2.30 8.78
C PHE A 92 0.63 -3.57 8.06
N PHE A 93 0.42 -4.63 8.78
CA PHE A 93 -0.03 -5.88 8.18
C PHE A 93 -1.14 -6.55 8.99
N CYS A 94 -2.04 -7.21 8.29
CA CYS A 94 -3.06 -8.03 8.90
C CYS A 94 -2.65 -9.51 8.75
N PRO A 95 -2.39 -10.25 9.84
CA PRO A 95 -2.01 -11.66 9.78
C PRO A 95 -3.20 -12.61 9.60
N HIS A 96 -4.43 -12.11 9.71
CA HIS A 96 -5.65 -12.91 9.81
C HIS A 96 -6.16 -13.41 8.46
N THR A 97 -6.87 -14.54 8.49
CA THR A 97 -7.67 -15.02 7.36
C THR A 97 -9.07 -14.41 7.35
N ASP A 98 -9.85 -14.66 6.31
CA ASP A 98 -11.26 -14.21 6.23
C ASP A 98 -12.15 -14.81 7.32
N ALA A 99 -11.77 -15.99 7.87
CA ALA A 99 -12.51 -16.66 8.95
C ALA A 99 -12.26 -16.01 10.34
N ASN A 100 -11.25 -15.17 10.48
CA ASN A 100 -10.95 -14.52 11.74
C ASN A 100 -11.78 -13.23 11.87
N ALA A 101 -12.44 -13.06 13.01
CA ALA A 101 -13.11 -11.80 13.33
C ALA A 101 -12.04 -10.74 13.69
N CYS A 102 -11.65 -9.90 12.72
CA CYS A 102 -10.76 -8.76 12.94
C CYS A 102 -11.25 -7.56 12.15
N ASP A 103 -10.83 -6.37 12.52
CA ASP A 103 -11.12 -5.12 11.82
C ASP A 103 -9.96 -4.64 10.91
N CYS A 104 -8.79 -5.27 11.03
CA CYS A 104 -7.58 -4.85 10.31
C CYS A 104 -7.50 -5.38 8.87
N ARG A 105 -8.17 -6.51 8.54
CA ARG A 105 -8.08 -7.11 7.20
C ARG A 105 -8.85 -6.28 6.17
N LYS A 106 -8.15 -5.73 5.18
CA LYS A 106 -8.78 -5.08 4.01
C LYS A 106 -9.81 -6.02 3.37
N PRO A 107 -11.06 -5.57 3.07
CA PRO A 107 -11.48 -4.18 2.90
C PRO A 107 -11.88 -3.44 4.18
N LEU A 108 -11.77 -4.03 5.37
CA LEU A 108 -12.05 -3.35 6.62
C LEU A 108 -10.99 -2.28 6.91
N PRO A 109 -11.37 -1.15 7.54
CA PRO A 109 -10.51 0.03 7.63
C PRO A 109 -9.55 0.03 8.84
N GLY A 110 -9.40 -1.06 9.58
CA GLY A 110 -8.61 -1.08 10.83
C GLY A 110 -7.17 -0.63 10.63
N MET A 111 -6.45 -1.17 9.63
CA MET A 111 -5.08 -0.71 9.32
C MET A 111 -5.04 0.78 8.92
N MET A 112 -6.07 1.27 8.22
CA MET A 112 -6.14 2.69 7.82
C MET A 112 -6.34 3.60 9.03
N LYS A 113 -7.09 3.16 10.05
CA LYS A 113 -7.24 3.87 11.33
C LYS A 113 -5.92 3.97 12.07
N GLU A 114 -5.16 2.87 12.14
CA GLU A 114 -3.84 2.84 12.76
C GLU A 114 -2.84 3.77 12.04
N ILE A 115 -2.87 3.79 10.71
CA ILE A 115 -2.07 4.71 9.89
C ILE A 115 -2.46 6.16 10.22
N ALA A 116 -3.75 6.48 10.23
CA ALA A 116 -4.23 7.82 10.55
C ALA A 116 -3.76 8.29 11.94
N LEU A 117 -3.82 7.42 12.94
CA LEU A 117 -3.30 7.67 14.29
C LEU A 117 -1.79 7.89 14.29
N ARG A 118 -1.02 7.01 13.65
CA ARG A 118 0.44 7.08 13.57
C ARG A 118 0.93 8.40 12.96
N TYR A 119 0.26 8.86 11.92
CA TYR A 119 0.61 10.09 11.21
C TYR A 119 -0.14 11.33 11.71
N LYS A 120 -0.74 11.25 12.89
CA LYS A 120 -1.44 12.35 13.57
C LYS A 120 -2.43 13.09 12.67
N LYS A 121 -3.12 12.33 11.82
CA LYS A 121 -4.21 12.89 11.02
C LYS A 121 -5.34 13.34 11.95
N ASN A 122 -6.11 14.33 11.51
CA ASN A 122 -7.21 14.84 12.34
C ASN A 122 -8.19 13.70 12.68
N GLN A 123 -8.83 13.79 13.84
CA GLN A 123 -9.81 12.79 14.30
C GLN A 123 -11.22 13.08 13.76
N SER A 124 -11.31 13.45 12.49
CA SER A 124 -12.59 13.61 11.78
C SER A 124 -13.12 12.26 11.31
N ALA A 125 -14.32 12.25 10.73
CA ALA A 125 -14.87 11.07 10.07
C ALA A 125 -14.03 10.63 8.86
N THR A 126 -13.26 11.55 8.27
CA THR A 126 -12.42 11.32 7.08
C THR A 126 -10.96 11.73 7.35
N PRO A 127 -10.24 11.05 8.27
CA PRO A 127 -8.90 11.48 8.67
C PRO A 127 -7.85 11.33 7.57
N LEU A 128 -8.11 10.54 6.53
CA LEU A 128 -7.24 10.34 5.37
C LEU A 128 -7.67 11.14 4.14
N LEU A 129 -8.51 12.18 4.31
CA LEU A 129 -8.98 13.01 3.19
C LEU A 129 -7.78 13.52 2.35
N GLY A 130 -7.81 13.18 1.04
CA GLY A 130 -6.77 13.56 0.09
C GLY A 130 -5.44 12.79 0.22
N VAL A 131 -5.36 11.79 1.08
CA VAL A 131 -4.21 10.86 1.14
C VAL A 131 -4.40 9.81 0.06
N PRO A 132 -3.45 9.63 -0.88
CA PRO A 132 -3.54 8.56 -1.86
C PRO A 132 -3.45 7.20 -1.18
N ILE A 133 -4.32 6.27 -1.60
CA ILE A 133 -4.16 4.84 -1.38
C ILE A 133 -3.99 4.16 -2.73
N VAL A 134 -2.87 3.45 -2.89
CA VAL A 134 -2.52 2.74 -4.11
C VAL A 134 -2.61 1.24 -3.87
N GLY A 135 -3.44 0.57 -4.65
CA GLY A 135 -3.65 -0.87 -4.57
C GLY A 135 -3.89 -1.50 -5.92
N ASP A 136 -3.80 -2.82 -5.99
CA ASP A 136 -4.14 -3.62 -7.17
C ASP A 136 -5.52 -4.28 -7.06
N SER A 137 -6.17 -4.16 -5.90
CA SER A 137 -7.43 -4.83 -5.63
C SER A 137 -8.50 -3.88 -5.06
N LEU A 138 -9.77 -4.22 -5.31
CA LEU A 138 -10.90 -3.44 -4.82
C LEU A 138 -10.90 -3.26 -3.29
N ARG A 139 -10.44 -4.27 -2.54
CA ARG A 139 -10.39 -4.22 -1.06
C ARG A 139 -9.39 -3.20 -0.53
N ASP A 140 -8.30 -2.89 -1.27
CA ASP A 140 -7.35 -1.84 -0.89
C ASP A 140 -8.02 -0.48 -0.95
N LEU A 141 -8.68 -0.22 -2.08
CA LEU A 141 -9.38 1.02 -2.34
C LEU A 141 -10.53 1.23 -1.34
N GLN A 142 -11.35 0.19 -1.11
CA GLN A 142 -12.45 0.23 -0.16
C GLN A 142 -11.99 0.54 1.27
N ALA A 143 -10.89 -0.08 1.73
CA ALA A 143 -10.34 0.20 3.04
C ALA A 143 -9.93 1.67 3.19
N GLY A 144 -9.35 2.27 2.14
CA GLY A 144 -8.91 3.66 2.15
C GLY A 144 -10.06 4.65 2.10
N ILE A 145 -11.01 4.48 1.16
CA ILE A 145 -12.13 5.41 1.00
C ILE A 145 -13.03 5.46 2.24
N ALA A 146 -13.09 4.38 3.02
CA ALA A 146 -13.82 4.37 4.29
C ALA A 146 -13.36 5.47 5.26
N LEU A 147 -12.15 6.00 5.09
CA LEU A 147 -11.59 7.11 5.87
C LEU A 147 -11.27 8.33 5.00
N GLY A 148 -11.80 8.40 3.78
CA GLY A 148 -11.68 9.55 2.87
C GLY A 148 -10.41 9.59 2.03
N ALA A 149 -9.63 8.50 1.95
CA ALA A 149 -8.45 8.43 1.08
C ALA A 149 -8.83 8.51 -0.40
N SER A 150 -7.91 9.04 -1.22
CA SER A 150 -8.08 9.10 -2.68
C SER A 150 -7.66 7.77 -3.30
N PRO A 151 -8.55 7.04 -4.00
CA PRO A 151 -8.24 5.71 -4.52
C PRO A 151 -7.46 5.75 -5.83
N HIS A 152 -6.37 4.98 -5.90
CA HIS A 152 -5.55 4.78 -7.09
C HIS A 152 -5.37 3.27 -7.34
N LEU A 153 -5.80 2.80 -8.51
CA LEU A 153 -5.61 1.42 -8.95
C LEU A 153 -4.38 1.33 -9.86
N VAL A 154 -3.47 0.42 -9.55
CA VAL A 154 -2.40 0.02 -10.47
C VAL A 154 -2.81 -1.26 -11.19
N LEU A 155 -2.45 -1.40 -12.47
CA LEU A 155 -2.84 -2.55 -13.30
C LEU A 155 -1.91 -3.75 -13.16
N THR A 156 -0.84 -3.62 -12.37
CA THR A 156 0.02 -4.72 -11.93
C THR A 156 -0.71 -5.68 -10.99
N GLY A 157 -0.12 -6.80 -10.66
CA GLY A 157 -0.74 -7.79 -9.78
C GLY A 157 -2.11 -8.25 -10.27
N LYS A 158 -3.13 -8.00 -9.47
CA LYS A 158 -4.55 -8.29 -9.79
C LYS A 158 -5.29 -7.11 -10.44
N GLY A 159 -4.60 -5.98 -10.64
CA GLY A 159 -5.23 -4.72 -11.04
C GLY A 159 -6.03 -4.78 -12.33
N SER A 160 -5.50 -5.41 -13.39
CA SER A 160 -6.24 -5.60 -14.65
C SER A 160 -7.54 -6.40 -14.44
N LYS A 161 -7.49 -7.49 -13.67
CA LYS A 161 -8.69 -8.28 -13.32
C LYS A 161 -9.67 -7.48 -12.44
N THR A 162 -9.14 -6.63 -11.56
CA THR A 162 -9.96 -5.75 -10.72
C THR A 162 -10.71 -4.72 -11.56
N LEU A 163 -10.03 -4.11 -12.55
CA LEU A 163 -10.64 -3.18 -13.48
C LEU A 163 -11.74 -3.85 -14.33
N GLU A 164 -11.46 -5.05 -14.87
CA GLU A 164 -12.43 -5.82 -15.69
C GLU A 164 -13.69 -6.18 -14.89
N LYS A 165 -13.56 -6.51 -13.61
CA LYS A 165 -14.71 -6.83 -12.74
C LYS A 165 -15.57 -5.60 -12.46
N GLY A 166 -15.01 -4.40 -12.55
CA GLY A 166 -15.70 -3.16 -12.24
C GLY A 166 -16.00 -2.96 -10.75
N GLY A 167 -16.92 -2.03 -10.46
CA GLY A 167 -17.30 -1.70 -9.09
C GLY A 167 -16.26 -0.87 -8.34
N LEU A 168 -15.38 -0.19 -9.08
CA LEU A 168 -14.39 0.70 -8.49
C LEU A 168 -15.08 1.87 -7.79
N PRO A 169 -14.54 2.36 -6.65
CA PRO A 169 -15.02 3.57 -6.02
C PRO A 169 -14.99 4.77 -6.97
N GLU A 170 -15.94 5.68 -6.79
CA GLU A 170 -15.97 6.94 -7.54
C GLU A 170 -14.65 7.71 -7.33
N GLY A 171 -14.15 8.33 -8.40
CA GLY A 171 -12.90 9.08 -8.37
C GLY A 171 -11.63 8.21 -8.42
N THR A 172 -11.75 6.89 -8.59
CA THR A 172 -10.57 6.02 -8.74
C THR A 172 -9.77 6.40 -9.98
N GLN A 173 -8.50 6.74 -9.78
CA GLN A 173 -7.54 6.94 -10.87
C GLN A 173 -6.83 5.63 -11.19
N ILE A 174 -6.58 5.38 -12.48
CA ILE A 174 -6.01 4.13 -12.97
C ILE A 174 -4.61 4.41 -13.54
N HIS A 175 -3.64 3.59 -13.14
CA HIS A 175 -2.25 3.71 -13.55
C HIS A 175 -1.72 2.35 -14.04
N ALA A 176 -0.81 2.36 -15.00
CA ALA A 176 -0.20 1.12 -15.48
C ALA A 176 0.54 0.36 -14.36
N ASP A 177 1.27 1.10 -13.53
CA ASP A 177 2.09 0.61 -12.43
C ASP A 177 2.35 1.71 -11.39
N LEU A 178 3.16 1.42 -10.37
CA LEU A 178 3.49 2.37 -9.32
C LEU A 178 4.34 3.55 -9.84
N MET A 179 5.18 3.36 -10.85
CA MET A 179 5.96 4.44 -11.44
C MET A 179 5.07 5.42 -12.20
N ALA A 180 4.09 4.92 -12.96
CA ALA A 180 3.11 5.74 -13.63
C ALA A 180 2.27 6.55 -12.62
N PHE A 181 1.85 5.92 -11.51
CA PHE A 181 1.21 6.64 -10.40
C PHE A 181 2.11 7.77 -9.88
N ALA A 182 3.36 7.47 -9.49
CA ALA A 182 4.27 8.44 -8.89
C ALA A 182 4.51 9.64 -9.81
N THR A 183 4.73 9.38 -11.10
CA THR A 183 4.99 10.42 -12.10
C THR A 183 3.78 11.34 -12.28
N THR A 184 2.60 10.78 -12.53
CA THR A 184 1.37 11.56 -12.72
C THR A 184 1.02 12.35 -11.46
N PHE A 185 1.06 11.68 -10.30
CA PHE A 185 0.72 12.28 -9.02
C PHE A 185 1.61 13.48 -8.64
N LEU A 186 2.89 13.44 -9.00
CA LEU A 186 3.81 14.55 -8.75
C LEU A 186 3.63 15.68 -9.75
N GLN A 187 3.33 15.39 -11.02
CA GLN A 187 3.05 16.41 -12.05
C GLN A 187 1.82 17.25 -11.72
N ASP A 188 0.76 16.63 -11.21
CA ASP A 188 -0.51 17.31 -10.87
C ASP A 188 -0.37 18.26 -9.66
N ARG A 189 0.79 18.32 -9.00
CA ARG A 189 1.05 19.09 -7.77
C ARG A 189 2.16 20.14 -7.90
N VAL A 190 2.68 20.30 -9.10
CA VAL A 190 3.57 21.41 -9.50
C VAL A 190 2.74 22.57 -10.02
#